data_8bf5714b4fdb93757514c746fd29802d
#
_entry.id   8bf5714b4fdb93757514c746fd29802d
#
_cell.length_a   1.000
_cell.length_b   1.000
_cell.length_c   1.000
_cell.angle_alpha   90.00
_cell.angle_beta   90.00
_cell.angle_gamma   90.00
#
_symmetry.space_group_name_H-M   'P 1'
#
loop_
_entity.id
_entity.type
_entity.pdbx_description
1 polymer ?
#
loop_
_entity_poly.entity_id
_entity_poly.type
_entity_poly.pdbx_seq_one_letter_code
_entity_poly.pdbx_strand_id
1 'polypeptide(L)'
;MIYSLLFIALFLFLGYSCDDGSLDHSDVYIPDPVEENFEDDGIAPEPTTTAVIKMKIGEENKHQVIDGFGCAFCGWSHRIWNTMQRDAVMEDLFGKSGLALNIFRGEVFPSYCNPETGDIEFKMDRNFMLRPDDPSMINNYWRNYNGEECGEQTQLGQMWLVDHINKKFKDVKFFFSVWCPPVVWKSNGKLNGGNLKADYYEDYAKYLMDFVDAYEKGLGIDIYAMSGWNEPDVLSSMGGWASCSWSVDQMAKFVLENLRPEMNKRGHSDMKLVYGENAWWSWATKHINSSLEKYPELADPNLIVAGHGYSTTDASIAPFEQAEKHNLHIWQTEISDDKDRKETWPDAIKWAKTFHSYMANGNVSGFVWWAGARPCSTTGENLIQLEEALPSTTYYRVPRYYTFGQYTKYIEPDAVRVDVEAVSSEADKLPEELLVSAYIKDDTYTIVLVNASEKESFSTLVEIEGVEFQNMRTYTSSENVKWQQKKINPSSSGLRAITVPKYSVVTVTGKIKGHEAE
;
A
#
# COMPACT_ATOMS: atom_id res chain seq x y z
N MET A 1 65.23 -3.76 36.70
CA MET A 1 65.08 -2.32 36.40
C MET A 1 64.46 -2.21 35.06
N ILE A 2 63.13 -2.22 35.01
CA ILE A 2 62.34 -2.15 33.82
C ILE A 2 61.26 -1.11 34.11
N TYR A 3 61.30 0.00 33.38
CA TYR A 3 60.34 1.08 33.48
C TYR A 3 59.09 0.73 32.69
N SER A 4 57.98 0.69 33.37
CA SER A 4 56.65 0.61 32.79
C SER A 4 56.18 2.04 32.44
N LEU A 5 56.00 2.35 31.18
CA LEU A 5 55.36 3.55 30.70
C LEU A 5 53.86 3.31 30.64
N LEU A 6 53.11 3.97 31.54
CA LEU A 6 51.67 4.10 31.49
C LEU A 6 51.32 5.14 30.39
N PHE A 7 50.70 4.70 29.33
CA PHE A 7 49.99 5.61 28.39
C PHE A 7 48.58 5.83 28.91
N ILE A 8 48.36 7.01 29.48
CA ILE A 8 47.02 7.51 29.76
C ILE A 8 46.51 8.11 28.42
N ALA A 9 45.64 7.38 27.75
CA ALA A 9 44.87 7.92 26.61
C ALA A 9 43.77 8.83 27.15
N LEU A 10 43.98 10.13 27.05
CA LEU A 10 43.00 11.15 27.31
C LEU A 10 42.00 11.13 26.16
N PHE A 11 40.84 10.47 26.32
CA PHE A 11 39.70 10.62 25.41
C PHE A 11 39.11 12.02 25.59
N LEU A 12 39.55 12.92 24.76
CA LEU A 12 38.81 14.14 24.48
C LEU A 12 37.48 13.71 23.83
N PHE A 13 36.39 13.77 24.60
CA PHE A 13 35.05 13.84 24.05
C PHE A 13 34.93 15.15 23.27
N LEU A 14 35.36 15.15 22.02
CA LEU A 14 34.82 16.05 21.05
C LEU A 14 33.38 15.61 20.88
N GLY A 15 32.45 16.41 21.41
CA GLY A 15 31.05 16.31 21.06
C GLY A 15 30.91 16.48 19.55
N TYR A 16 30.98 15.39 18.83
CA TYR A 16 30.33 15.32 17.55
C TYR A 16 28.84 15.43 17.86
N SER A 17 28.28 16.61 17.67
CA SER A 17 26.90 16.74 17.26
C SER A 17 26.77 15.70 16.14
N CYS A 18 26.06 14.62 16.40
CA CYS A 18 25.53 13.82 15.32
C CYS A 18 24.61 14.77 14.57
N ASP A 19 25.14 15.40 13.54
CA ASP A 19 24.34 15.74 12.40
C ASP A 19 23.70 14.42 12.04
N ASP A 20 22.39 14.32 12.21
CA ASP A 20 21.65 13.04 12.25
C ASP A 20 21.62 12.37 10.88
N GLY A 21 22.48 12.75 9.94
CA GLY A 21 22.60 12.11 8.62
C GLY A 21 21.25 11.91 7.92
N SER A 22 20.19 12.54 8.44
CA SER A 22 18.92 12.61 7.76
C SER A 22 19.21 13.22 6.39
N LEU A 23 18.82 12.53 5.34
CA LEU A 23 18.71 13.17 4.04
C LEU A 23 18.04 14.52 4.30
N ASP A 24 18.69 15.55 3.84
CA ASP A 24 18.19 16.90 4.03
C ASP A 24 16.77 16.96 3.47
N HIS A 25 15.80 16.88 4.37
CA HIS A 25 14.39 16.99 4.03
C HIS A 25 14.02 18.40 3.58
N SER A 26 14.99 19.34 3.61
CA SER A 26 14.80 20.73 3.20
C SER A 26 14.41 20.88 1.73
N ASP A 27 14.75 19.91 0.87
CA ASP A 27 14.34 19.91 -0.54
C ASP A 27 12.90 19.40 -0.74
N VAL A 28 12.27 18.85 0.30
CA VAL A 28 10.90 18.34 0.26
C VAL A 28 10.00 19.31 0.98
N TYR A 29 9.28 20.14 0.24
CA TYR A 29 8.19 20.90 0.81
C TYR A 29 7.07 19.92 1.18
N ILE A 30 7.00 19.57 2.45
CA ILE A 30 5.89 18.86 3.05
C ILE A 30 4.99 19.94 3.64
N PRO A 31 3.81 20.18 3.05
CA PRO A 31 2.90 21.15 3.65
C PRO A 31 2.47 20.63 5.01
N ASP A 32 2.63 21.46 6.04
CA ASP A 32 1.98 21.22 7.32
C ASP A 32 0.47 21.03 7.07
N PRO A 33 -0.20 20.16 7.80
CA PRO A 33 -1.65 20.05 7.75
C PRO A 33 -2.23 21.35 8.31
N VAL A 34 -2.42 22.32 7.44
CA VAL A 34 -2.95 23.62 7.84
C VAL A 34 -4.47 23.54 7.81
N GLU A 35 -5.07 23.40 8.98
CA GLU A 35 -6.47 23.79 9.22
C GLU A 35 -6.58 25.32 9.24
N GLU A 36 -6.35 25.98 8.11
CA GLU A 36 -6.61 27.41 8.03
C GLU A 36 -7.79 27.71 7.15
N ASN A 37 -8.70 28.54 7.71
CA ASN A 37 -9.71 29.25 6.94
C ASN A 37 -8.98 30.20 5.97
N PHE A 38 -8.89 29.79 4.70
CA PHE A 38 -8.35 30.67 3.69
C PHE A 38 -9.44 31.62 3.22
N GLU A 39 -9.32 32.88 3.55
CA GLU A 39 -9.99 33.92 2.79
C GLU A 39 -9.35 33.97 1.39
N ASP A 40 -10.16 34.12 0.36
CA ASP A 40 -9.71 34.27 -1.01
C ASP A 40 -9.16 35.69 -1.21
N ASP A 41 -7.88 35.91 -0.88
CA ASP A 41 -7.22 37.24 -0.85
C ASP A 41 -6.63 37.59 -2.21
N GLY A 42 -7.32 37.47 -3.26
CA GLY A 42 -6.78 37.92 -4.54
C GLY A 42 -7.56 37.44 -5.74
N ILE A 43 -7.45 38.21 -6.82
CA ILE A 43 -8.05 37.89 -8.12
C ILE A 43 -6.93 37.36 -9.02
N ALA A 44 -7.11 36.13 -9.54
CA ALA A 44 -6.18 35.57 -10.53
C ALA A 44 -6.43 36.22 -11.92
N PRO A 45 -5.44 36.22 -12.81
CA PRO A 45 -5.65 36.57 -14.22
C PRO A 45 -6.70 35.68 -14.88
N GLU A 46 -7.43 36.23 -15.86
CA GLU A 46 -8.34 35.41 -16.66
C GLU A 46 -7.56 34.28 -17.36
N PRO A 47 -8.02 33.04 -17.24
CA PRO A 47 -7.29 31.90 -17.78
C PRO A 47 -7.41 31.83 -19.30
N THR A 48 -6.30 31.55 -19.94
CA THR A 48 -6.28 31.01 -21.30
C THR A 48 -6.19 29.49 -21.17
N THR A 49 -7.31 28.80 -21.21
CA THR A 49 -7.32 27.35 -21.03
C THR A 49 -7.69 26.64 -22.31
N THR A 50 -7.13 25.44 -22.45
CA THR A 50 -7.42 24.54 -23.57
C THR A 50 -8.27 23.35 -23.14
N ALA A 51 -8.48 23.12 -21.84
CA ALA A 51 -9.25 21.98 -21.35
C ALA A 51 -10.10 22.32 -20.13
N VAL A 52 -11.31 21.77 -20.08
CA VAL A 52 -12.22 21.85 -18.93
C VAL A 52 -12.46 20.43 -18.42
N ILE A 53 -12.29 20.24 -17.13
CA ILE A 53 -12.57 18.98 -16.43
C ILE A 53 -13.91 19.14 -15.74
N LYS A 54 -14.90 18.37 -16.16
CA LYS A 54 -16.23 18.34 -15.56
C LYS A 54 -16.35 17.10 -14.70
N MET A 55 -16.54 17.30 -13.41
CA MET A 55 -16.88 16.21 -12.50
C MET A 55 -18.40 16.00 -12.55
N LYS A 56 -18.81 14.74 -12.64
CA LYS A 56 -20.22 14.34 -12.62
C LYS A 56 -20.57 13.79 -11.24
N ILE A 57 -21.48 14.45 -10.55
CA ILE A 57 -21.99 14.06 -9.24
C ILE A 57 -23.41 13.55 -9.41
N GLY A 58 -23.69 12.33 -8.99
CA GLY A 58 -24.97 11.67 -9.07
C GLY A 58 -24.79 10.19 -8.83
N GLU A 59 -25.81 9.48 -8.36
CA GLU A 59 -25.69 8.06 -8.03
C GLU A 59 -25.22 7.22 -9.23
N GLU A 60 -25.67 7.59 -10.44
CA GLU A 60 -25.31 6.92 -11.69
C GLU A 60 -23.84 7.13 -12.11
N ASN A 61 -23.16 8.11 -11.51
CA ASN A 61 -21.75 8.45 -11.82
C ASN A 61 -20.78 8.01 -10.71
N LYS A 62 -21.29 7.30 -9.70
CA LYS A 62 -20.47 6.77 -8.61
C LYS A 62 -19.85 5.43 -9.00
N HIS A 63 -18.63 5.24 -8.55
CA HIS A 63 -17.87 4.00 -8.71
C HIS A 63 -17.47 3.44 -7.34
N GLN A 64 -16.27 2.86 -7.25
CA GLN A 64 -15.80 2.24 -6.01
C GLN A 64 -15.67 3.25 -4.86
N VAL A 65 -15.92 2.75 -3.66
CA VAL A 65 -15.52 3.38 -2.40
C VAL A 65 -14.06 3.02 -2.12
N ILE A 66 -13.27 3.98 -1.72
CA ILE A 66 -11.84 3.80 -1.46
C ILE A 66 -11.63 3.26 -0.04
N ASP A 67 -11.08 2.07 0.07
CA ASP A 67 -10.69 1.47 1.36
C ASP A 67 -9.37 2.04 1.88
N GLY A 68 -8.48 2.40 0.95
CA GLY A 68 -7.21 3.03 1.27
C GLY A 68 -6.03 2.56 0.46
N PHE A 69 -4.84 2.95 0.96
CA PHE A 69 -3.56 2.72 0.34
C PHE A 69 -2.57 2.15 1.35
N GLY A 70 -1.71 1.26 0.89
CA GLY A 70 -0.77 0.59 1.78
C GLY A 70 0.50 0.14 1.12
N CYS A 71 1.31 -0.54 1.92
CA CYS A 71 2.48 -1.25 1.43
C CYS A 71 2.74 -2.54 2.23
N ALA A 72 3.53 -3.42 1.65
CA ALA A 72 3.88 -4.70 2.24
C ALA A 72 5.15 -4.61 3.10
N PHE A 73 5.17 -5.41 4.18
CA PHE A 73 6.21 -5.45 5.20
C PHE A 73 6.64 -6.86 5.59
N CYS A 74 6.64 -7.79 4.70
CA CYS A 74 6.91 -9.20 4.98
C CYS A 74 8.29 -9.44 5.64
N GLY A 75 8.98 -10.45 5.23
CA GLY A 75 10.21 -10.96 5.83
C GLY A 75 11.34 -9.99 6.17
N TRP A 76 11.37 -8.84 5.62
CA TRP A 76 12.38 -7.80 5.89
C TRP A 76 11.92 -6.73 6.89
N SER A 77 10.80 -6.89 7.56
CA SER A 77 10.33 -5.96 8.60
C SER A 77 11.38 -5.67 9.65
N HIS A 78 12.19 -6.66 9.99
CA HIS A 78 13.33 -6.51 10.91
C HIS A 78 14.36 -5.46 10.43
N ARG A 79 14.46 -5.19 9.13
CA ARG A 79 15.38 -4.18 8.57
C ARG A 79 14.96 -2.77 8.96
N ILE A 80 13.63 -2.51 8.98
CA ILE A 80 13.09 -1.23 9.47
C ILE A 80 13.31 -1.12 10.97
N TRP A 81 12.98 -2.16 11.72
CA TRP A 81 13.18 -2.18 13.16
C TRP A 81 14.63 -1.88 13.55
N ASN A 82 15.59 -2.44 12.80
CA ASN A 82 17.03 -2.26 13.04
C ASN A 82 17.63 -1.06 12.28
N THR A 83 16.82 -0.11 11.87
CA THR A 83 17.34 1.17 11.38
C THR A 83 17.35 2.22 12.48
N MET A 84 18.41 3.03 12.56
CA MET A 84 18.54 4.09 13.56
C MET A 84 17.46 5.15 13.40
N GLN A 85 16.92 5.30 12.19
CA GLN A 85 15.86 6.26 11.83
C GLN A 85 14.49 5.61 11.69
N ARG A 86 14.23 4.49 12.34
CA ARG A 86 12.98 3.71 12.20
C ARG A 86 11.72 4.53 12.43
N ASP A 87 11.73 5.45 13.40
CA ASP A 87 10.57 6.30 13.70
C ASP A 87 10.29 7.27 12.54
N ALA A 88 11.33 7.83 11.91
CA ALA A 88 11.20 8.69 10.75
C ALA A 88 10.71 7.91 9.51
N VAL A 89 11.21 6.70 9.29
CA VAL A 89 10.71 5.81 8.21
C VAL A 89 9.23 5.49 8.41
N MET A 90 8.81 5.23 9.65
CA MET A 90 7.41 4.95 9.94
C MET A 90 6.52 6.19 9.77
N GLU A 91 7.01 7.38 10.16
CA GLU A 91 6.32 8.66 9.90
C GLU A 91 6.20 8.94 8.41
N ASP A 92 7.24 8.65 7.62
CA ASP A 92 7.20 8.77 6.16
C ASP A 92 6.15 7.86 5.51
N LEU A 93 5.91 6.69 6.06
CA LEU A 93 4.94 5.74 5.50
C LEU A 93 3.52 6.02 6.01
N PHE A 94 3.32 6.14 7.32
CA PHE A 94 1.99 6.20 7.93
C PHE A 94 1.60 7.58 8.46
N GLY A 95 2.57 8.47 8.67
CA GLY A 95 2.31 9.83 9.15
C GLY A 95 1.65 10.71 8.09
N LYS A 96 0.89 11.72 8.55
CA LYS A 96 0.24 12.71 7.66
C LYS A 96 1.25 13.55 6.88
N SER A 97 2.43 13.75 7.41
CA SER A 97 3.54 14.43 6.72
C SER A 97 4.10 13.58 5.59
N GLY A 98 4.12 12.27 5.75
CA GLY A 98 4.55 11.28 4.76
C GLY A 98 3.45 10.85 3.80
N LEU A 99 3.37 9.55 3.51
CA LEU A 99 2.37 8.96 2.59
C LEU A 99 0.97 8.83 3.20
N ALA A 100 0.80 8.96 4.50
CA ALA A 100 -0.46 8.76 5.21
C ALA A 100 -1.13 7.40 4.89
N LEU A 101 -0.34 6.32 4.76
CA LEU A 101 -0.85 4.99 4.46
C LEU A 101 -1.77 4.50 5.57
N ASN A 102 -2.83 3.79 5.18
CA ASN A 102 -3.80 3.22 6.11
C ASN A 102 -4.05 1.71 5.92
N ILE A 103 -3.26 1.04 5.08
CA ILE A 103 -3.24 -0.42 4.95
C ILE A 103 -1.81 -0.92 5.20
N PHE A 104 -1.69 -1.83 6.16
CA PHE A 104 -0.48 -2.59 6.42
C PHE A 104 -0.69 -4.01 5.90
N ARG A 105 0.15 -4.46 4.94
CA ARG A 105 0.15 -5.85 4.51
C ARG A 105 1.34 -6.58 5.12
N GLY A 106 1.03 -7.55 5.99
CA GLY A 106 1.99 -8.42 6.64
C GLY A 106 1.94 -9.86 6.13
N GLU A 107 2.74 -10.70 6.75
CA GLU A 107 2.84 -12.13 6.44
C GLU A 107 2.42 -12.98 7.63
N VAL A 108 1.64 -14.03 7.38
CA VAL A 108 1.51 -15.15 8.31
C VAL A 108 2.72 -16.05 8.06
N PHE A 109 3.73 -15.90 8.89
CA PHE A 109 4.98 -16.64 8.71
C PHE A 109 4.76 -18.15 8.83
N PRO A 110 5.57 -18.95 8.10
CA PRO A 110 5.63 -20.38 8.34
C PRO A 110 5.89 -20.62 9.82
N SER A 111 4.98 -21.30 10.48
CA SER A 111 5.02 -21.46 11.93
C SER A 111 6.17 -22.34 12.39
N TYR A 112 6.54 -22.15 13.64
CA TYR A 112 7.46 -23.04 14.33
C TYR A 112 6.80 -24.41 14.54
N CYS A 113 7.48 -25.46 14.11
CA CYS A 113 7.11 -26.83 14.46
C CYS A 113 8.02 -27.26 15.64
N ASN A 114 7.44 -27.50 16.80
CA ASN A 114 8.19 -28.00 17.94
C ASN A 114 8.80 -29.37 17.60
N PRO A 115 10.13 -29.53 17.58
CA PRO A 115 10.75 -30.79 17.18
C PRO A 115 10.49 -31.94 18.15
N GLU A 116 10.11 -31.63 19.41
CA GLU A 116 9.86 -32.67 20.44
C GLU A 116 8.41 -33.15 20.41
N THR A 117 7.45 -32.27 20.19
CA THR A 117 6.01 -32.60 20.24
C THR A 117 5.37 -32.70 18.86
N GLY A 118 5.98 -32.12 17.82
CA GLY A 118 5.40 -31.99 16.50
C GLY A 118 4.31 -30.91 16.42
N ASP A 119 4.05 -30.20 17.51
CA ASP A 119 3.04 -29.16 17.57
C ASP A 119 3.49 -27.93 16.78
N ILE A 120 2.52 -27.28 16.15
CA ILE A 120 2.72 -26.04 15.42
C ILE A 120 2.27 -24.89 16.31
N GLU A 121 3.20 -24.00 16.64
CA GLU A 121 2.99 -22.92 17.60
C GLU A 121 3.33 -21.56 17.00
N PHE A 122 2.50 -20.54 17.32
CA PHE A 122 2.87 -19.14 17.20
C PHE A 122 3.44 -18.65 18.54
N LYS A 123 4.73 -18.41 18.56
CA LYS A 123 5.36 -17.87 19.76
C LYS A 123 5.31 -16.36 19.73
N MET A 124 4.51 -15.79 20.61
CA MET A 124 4.39 -14.37 20.86
C MET A 124 5.05 -14.02 22.17
N ASP A 125 6.25 -13.51 22.17
CA ASP A 125 6.88 -12.95 23.37
C ASP A 125 7.00 -11.44 23.29
N ARG A 126 6.13 -10.75 24.04
CA ARG A 126 6.13 -9.29 24.15
C ARG A 126 7.46 -8.72 24.68
N ASN A 127 8.19 -9.48 25.47
CA ASN A 127 9.48 -9.03 25.98
C ASN A 127 10.53 -8.92 24.88
N PHE A 128 10.40 -9.72 23.82
CA PHE A 128 11.25 -9.59 22.64
C PHE A 128 11.02 -8.29 21.88
N MET A 129 9.76 -7.85 21.75
CA MET A 129 9.44 -6.59 21.09
C MET A 129 10.03 -5.36 21.79
N LEU A 130 10.30 -5.46 23.08
CA LEU A 130 10.84 -4.38 23.91
C LEU A 130 12.38 -4.33 23.91
N ARG A 131 13.05 -5.23 23.19
CA ARG A 131 14.51 -5.29 23.08
C ARG A 131 14.96 -5.03 21.64
N PRO A 132 14.70 -3.83 21.08
CA PRO A 132 15.10 -3.53 19.71
C PRO A 132 16.62 -3.54 19.50
N ASP A 133 17.39 -3.53 20.56
CA ASP A 133 18.86 -3.35 20.56
C ASP A 133 19.62 -4.67 20.68
N ASP A 134 18.94 -5.83 20.70
CA ASP A 134 19.61 -7.13 20.74
C ASP A 134 19.98 -7.60 19.32
N PRO A 135 21.28 -7.50 18.92
CA PRO A 135 21.71 -7.87 17.57
C PRO A 135 21.53 -9.36 17.24
N SER A 136 21.40 -10.20 18.26
CA SER A 136 21.22 -11.65 18.07
C SER A 136 19.84 -11.97 17.48
N MET A 137 18.86 -11.10 17.69
CA MET A 137 17.49 -11.26 17.20
C MET A 137 17.32 -10.92 15.72
N ILE A 138 18.24 -10.14 15.16
CA ILE A 138 18.11 -9.55 13.84
C ILE A 138 18.61 -10.46 12.71
N ASN A 139 19.57 -11.32 13.01
CA ASN A 139 20.37 -11.99 11.98
C ASN A 139 19.80 -13.30 11.43
N ASN A 140 18.65 -13.78 11.89
CA ASN A 140 18.23 -15.15 11.59
C ASN A 140 16.98 -15.31 10.71
N TYR A 141 16.35 -14.21 10.29
CA TYR A 141 15.10 -14.30 9.53
C TYR A 141 15.23 -15.19 8.27
N TRP A 142 16.18 -14.90 7.41
CA TRP A 142 16.36 -15.63 6.16
C TRP A 142 17.06 -16.97 6.26
N ARG A 143 17.84 -17.20 7.30
CA ARG A 143 18.43 -18.53 7.52
C ARG A 143 17.36 -19.58 7.76
N ASN A 144 16.27 -19.17 8.37
CA ASN A 144 15.15 -20.05 8.69
C ASN A 144 14.14 -20.18 7.54
N TYR A 145 14.14 -19.23 6.59
CA TYR A 145 13.30 -19.28 5.41
C TYR A 145 13.69 -20.42 4.45
N ASN A 146 14.90 -20.93 4.52
CA ASN A 146 15.38 -22.08 3.76
C ASN A 146 14.96 -23.44 4.35
N GLY A 147 14.10 -23.47 5.34
CA GLY A 147 13.39 -24.70 5.75
C GLY A 147 14.02 -25.50 6.88
N GLU A 148 15.01 -24.94 7.60
CA GLU A 148 15.67 -25.71 8.67
C GLU A 148 15.15 -25.39 10.07
N GLU A 149 14.62 -24.22 10.33
CA GLU A 149 13.88 -23.90 11.57
C GLU A 149 13.16 -22.56 11.42
N CYS A 150 11.85 -22.52 11.54
CA CYS A 150 11.13 -21.28 11.73
C CYS A 150 11.33 -20.80 13.17
N GLY A 151 12.39 -20.06 13.42
CA GLY A 151 12.70 -19.60 14.76
C GLY A 151 11.79 -18.45 15.23
N GLU A 152 11.72 -18.29 16.54
CA GLU A 152 11.01 -17.23 17.27
C GLU A 152 11.27 -15.82 16.72
N GLN A 153 12.40 -15.62 16.10
CA GLN A 153 12.93 -14.32 15.66
C GLN A 153 12.30 -13.82 14.34
N THR A 154 11.69 -14.71 13.60
CA THR A 154 11.16 -14.44 12.26
C THR A 154 10.04 -13.41 12.28
N GLN A 155 9.28 -13.36 13.34
CA GLN A 155 8.10 -12.48 13.48
C GLN A 155 8.39 -11.18 14.23
N LEU A 156 9.53 -11.06 14.91
CA LEU A 156 9.80 -9.94 15.80
C LEU A 156 9.76 -8.57 15.11
N GLY A 157 10.34 -8.46 13.94
CA GLY A 157 10.32 -7.22 13.18
C GLY A 157 8.89 -6.81 12.81
N GLN A 158 8.08 -7.74 12.31
CA GLN A 158 6.69 -7.48 11.98
C GLN A 158 5.84 -7.15 13.21
N MET A 159 6.02 -7.88 14.31
CA MET A 159 5.33 -7.61 15.57
C MET A 159 5.65 -6.21 16.09
N TRP A 160 6.94 -5.79 16.01
CA TRP A 160 7.31 -4.44 16.38
C TRP A 160 6.62 -3.39 15.49
N LEU A 161 6.59 -3.59 14.15
CA LEU A 161 5.92 -2.69 13.22
C LEU A 161 4.44 -2.55 13.55
N VAL A 162 3.75 -3.67 13.74
CA VAL A 162 2.32 -3.69 14.07
C VAL A 162 2.03 -2.97 15.39
N ASP A 163 2.81 -3.27 16.45
CA ASP A 163 2.67 -2.62 17.76
C ASP A 163 2.96 -1.10 17.67
N HIS A 164 4.00 -0.72 16.93
CA HIS A 164 4.36 0.68 16.72
C HIS A 164 3.27 1.45 15.95
N ILE A 165 2.76 0.86 14.85
CA ILE A 165 1.68 1.43 14.06
C ILE A 165 0.43 1.59 14.91
N ASN A 166 -0.01 0.55 15.61
CA ASN A 166 -1.18 0.58 16.46
C ASN A 166 -1.13 1.66 17.56
N LYS A 167 0.06 1.94 18.07
CA LYS A 167 0.26 2.96 19.12
C LYS A 167 0.32 4.39 18.59
N LYS A 168 0.89 4.59 17.39
CA LYS A 168 1.21 5.93 16.88
C LYS A 168 0.27 6.43 15.80
N PHE A 169 -0.28 5.54 14.99
CA PHE A 169 -1.12 5.90 13.86
C PHE A 169 -2.52 5.34 14.05
N LYS A 170 -3.52 6.07 13.59
CA LYS A 170 -4.93 5.68 13.73
C LYS A 170 -5.46 5.12 12.43
N ASP A 171 -6.50 4.31 12.54
CA ASP A 171 -7.31 3.83 11.43
C ASP A 171 -6.52 3.03 10.37
N VAL A 172 -5.43 2.38 10.80
CA VAL A 172 -4.66 1.50 9.93
C VAL A 172 -5.28 0.11 9.92
N LYS A 173 -5.61 -0.37 8.73
CA LYS A 173 -6.15 -1.69 8.45
C LYS A 173 -5.00 -2.71 8.41
N PHE A 174 -4.97 -3.64 9.34
CA PHE A 174 -4.00 -4.73 9.34
C PHE A 174 -4.52 -5.88 8.48
N PHE A 175 -3.78 -6.18 7.42
CA PHE A 175 -4.05 -7.25 6.47
C PHE A 175 -2.87 -8.23 6.44
N PHE A 176 -3.13 -9.53 6.48
CA PHE A 176 -2.10 -10.56 6.47
C PHE A 176 -2.37 -11.61 5.40
N SER A 177 -1.31 -12.04 4.70
CA SER A 177 -1.35 -13.09 3.67
C SER A 177 -0.41 -14.24 4.02
N VAL A 178 -0.70 -15.43 3.51
CA VAL A 178 0.12 -16.63 3.71
C VAL A 178 0.90 -16.97 2.45
N TRP A 179 2.22 -16.93 2.52
CA TRP A 179 3.06 -17.44 1.42
C TRP A 179 3.11 -18.98 1.41
N CYS A 180 3.22 -19.59 2.56
CA CYS A 180 3.36 -21.03 2.68
C CYS A 180 2.65 -21.56 3.93
N PRO A 181 1.71 -22.49 3.80
CA PRO A 181 1.22 -23.28 4.94
C PRO A 181 2.38 -24.07 5.59
N PRO A 182 2.20 -24.58 6.82
CA PRO A 182 3.15 -25.47 7.43
C PRO A 182 3.60 -26.58 6.48
N VAL A 183 4.90 -26.73 6.25
CA VAL A 183 5.46 -27.59 5.18
C VAL A 183 5.08 -29.06 5.33
N VAL A 184 4.88 -29.52 6.57
CA VAL A 184 4.49 -30.91 6.88
C VAL A 184 3.07 -31.25 6.34
N TRP A 185 2.23 -30.25 6.13
CA TRP A 185 0.89 -30.41 5.56
C TRP A 185 0.85 -30.33 4.04
N LYS A 186 1.97 -29.96 3.43
CA LYS A 186 2.07 -29.84 1.97
C LYS A 186 2.43 -31.14 1.29
N SER A 187 2.00 -31.30 0.04
CA SER A 187 2.23 -32.49 -0.77
C SER A 187 3.71 -32.78 -1.04
N ASN A 188 4.54 -31.73 -1.09
CA ASN A 188 5.97 -31.83 -1.38
C ASN A 188 6.87 -31.67 -0.14
N GLY A 189 6.34 -31.32 1.02
CA GLY A 189 7.09 -31.08 2.25
C GLY A 189 8.13 -29.96 2.17
N LYS A 190 7.95 -28.97 1.27
CA LYS A 190 8.89 -27.87 1.01
C LYS A 190 8.21 -26.52 1.12
N LEU A 191 9.00 -25.47 1.36
CA LEU A 191 8.50 -24.09 1.41
C LEU A 191 7.92 -23.64 0.06
N ASN A 192 8.59 -23.92 -1.05
CA ASN A 192 8.13 -23.50 -2.34
C ASN A 192 7.31 -24.56 -3.07
N GLY A 193 6.27 -24.15 -3.77
CA GLY A 193 5.37 -24.98 -4.55
C GLY A 193 4.64 -26.05 -3.74
N GLY A 194 4.12 -27.08 -4.42
CA GLY A 194 3.25 -28.08 -3.82
C GLY A 194 1.86 -27.52 -3.48
N ASN A 195 1.01 -28.37 -2.93
CA ASN A 195 -0.36 -28.05 -2.56
C ASN A 195 -0.59 -28.40 -1.09
N LEU A 196 -1.48 -27.72 -0.41
CA LEU A 196 -2.00 -28.17 0.88
C LEU A 196 -2.78 -29.46 0.67
N LYS A 197 -2.51 -30.50 1.48
CA LYS A 197 -3.26 -31.76 1.45
C LYS A 197 -4.65 -31.56 2.05
N ALA A 198 -5.67 -32.14 1.42
CA ALA A 198 -7.06 -31.96 1.83
C ALA A 198 -7.31 -32.39 3.29
N ASP A 199 -6.62 -33.40 3.77
CA ASP A 199 -6.72 -33.90 5.15
C ASP A 199 -6.35 -32.84 6.21
N TYR A 200 -5.66 -31.75 5.82
CA TYR A 200 -5.24 -30.66 6.70
C TYR A 200 -6.02 -29.36 6.50
N TYR A 201 -7.11 -29.35 5.75
CA TYR A 201 -7.88 -28.11 5.53
C TYR A 201 -8.48 -27.57 6.83
N GLU A 202 -9.05 -28.43 7.66
CA GLU A 202 -9.58 -28.03 8.98
C GLU A 202 -8.46 -27.52 9.90
N ASP A 203 -7.32 -28.22 9.95
CA ASP A 203 -6.17 -27.79 10.76
C ASP A 203 -5.58 -26.47 10.25
N TYR A 204 -5.58 -26.27 8.94
CA TYR A 204 -5.10 -25.02 8.36
C TYR A 204 -6.04 -23.84 8.67
N ALA A 205 -7.35 -24.03 8.66
CA ALA A 205 -8.30 -23.01 9.08
C ALA A 205 -8.09 -22.63 10.57
N LYS A 206 -7.89 -23.62 11.45
CA LYS A 206 -7.54 -23.39 12.86
C LYS A 206 -6.22 -22.63 13.01
N TYR A 207 -5.20 -23.02 12.26
CA TYR A 207 -3.89 -22.36 12.24
C TYR A 207 -3.98 -20.87 11.88
N LEU A 208 -4.77 -20.52 10.86
CA LEU A 208 -5.00 -19.12 10.49
C LEU A 208 -5.65 -18.34 11.61
N MET A 209 -6.65 -18.93 12.26
CA MET A 209 -7.35 -18.29 13.37
C MET A 209 -6.49 -18.24 14.66
N ASP A 210 -5.60 -19.20 14.87
CA ASP A 210 -4.62 -19.14 15.96
C ASP A 210 -3.66 -17.95 15.79
N PHE A 211 -3.26 -17.64 14.54
CA PHE A 211 -2.49 -16.43 14.25
C PHE A 211 -3.29 -15.17 14.56
N VAL A 212 -4.56 -15.11 14.12
CA VAL A 212 -5.44 -13.96 14.39
C VAL A 212 -5.58 -13.74 15.89
N ASP A 213 -5.99 -14.77 16.63
CA ASP A 213 -6.18 -14.69 18.09
C ASP A 213 -4.89 -14.27 18.81
N ALA A 214 -3.74 -14.79 18.37
CA ALA A 214 -2.45 -14.47 18.97
C ALA A 214 -2.05 -13.02 18.75
N TYR A 215 -2.20 -12.50 17.53
CA TYR A 215 -1.86 -11.11 17.19
C TYR A 215 -2.83 -10.12 17.85
N GLU A 216 -4.12 -10.37 17.80
CA GLU A 216 -5.11 -9.50 18.46
C GLU A 216 -4.90 -9.46 19.97
N LYS A 217 -4.79 -10.61 20.61
CA LYS A 217 -4.56 -10.69 22.05
C LYS A 217 -3.16 -10.17 22.46
N GLY A 218 -2.13 -10.52 21.68
CA GLY A 218 -0.75 -10.18 22.00
C GLY A 218 -0.40 -8.72 21.78
N LEU A 219 -0.92 -8.10 20.73
CA LEU A 219 -0.60 -6.74 20.31
C LEU A 219 -1.72 -5.74 20.60
N GLY A 220 -2.93 -6.22 20.93
CA GLY A 220 -4.08 -5.36 21.19
C GLY A 220 -4.55 -4.64 19.93
N ILE A 221 -4.57 -5.34 18.82
CA ILE A 221 -5.03 -4.85 17.50
C ILE A 221 -6.31 -5.58 17.11
N ASP A 222 -7.01 -5.04 16.12
CA ASP A 222 -8.05 -5.75 15.37
C ASP A 222 -7.49 -6.05 13.98
N ILE A 223 -7.51 -7.32 13.56
CA ILE A 223 -7.12 -7.71 12.20
C ILE A 223 -8.28 -7.41 11.26
N TYR A 224 -8.06 -6.48 10.34
CA TYR A 224 -9.07 -6.06 9.37
C TYR A 224 -9.34 -7.14 8.33
N ALA A 225 -8.27 -7.78 7.80
CA ALA A 225 -8.39 -8.74 6.72
C ALA A 225 -7.33 -9.85 6.78
N MET A 226 -7.69 -11.03 6.27
CA MET A 226 -6.84 -12.19 6.15
C MET A 226 -6.94 -12.80 4.75
N SER A 227 -5.80 -13.26 4.20
CA SER A 227 -5.75 -14.14 3.03
C SER A 227 -5.12 -15.48 3.41
N GLY A 228 -5.71 -16.57 2.99
CA GLY A 228 -5.18 -17.93 3.22
C GLY A 228 -4.06 -18.32 2.24
N TRP A 229 -3.62 -17.41 1.39
CA TRP A 229 -2.62 -17.67 0.32
C TRP A 229 -1.96 -16.38 -0.13
N ASN A 230 -0.87 -16.54 -0.89
CA ASN A 230 -0.22 -15.53 -1.70
C ASN A 230 0.20 -16.19 -3.01
N GLU A 231 -0.14 -15.60 -4.15
CA GLU A 231 0.20 -16.09 -5.50
C GLU A 231 -0.10 -17.57 -5.71
N PRO A 232 -1.36 -18.00 -5.53
CA PRO A 232 -1.75 -19.41 -5.61
C PRO A 232 -1.55 -20.04 -6.99
N ASP A 233 -1.29 -19.23 -8.00
CA ASP A 233 -1.03 -19.60 -9.40
C ASP A 233 0.46 -19.77 -9.73
N VAL A 234 1.38 -19.39 -8.82
CA VAL A 234 2.82 -19.54 -9.01
C VAL A 234 3.26 -20.97 -8.72
N LEU A 235 3.79 -21.62 -9.74
CA LEU A 235 4.35 -22.97 -9.63
C LEU A 235 5.78 -22.93 -9.07
N SER A 236 6.20 -24.01 -8.41
CA SER A 236 7.55 -24.13 -7.84
C SER A 236 8.69 -23.94 -8.85
N SER A 237 8.42 -24.12 -10.14
CA SER A 237 9.38 -23.88 -11.23
C SER A 237 9.52 -22.40 -11.60
N MET A 238 8.62 -21.53 -11.12
CA MET A 238 8.53 -20.12 -11.53
C MET A 238 9.20 -19.17 -10.54
N GLY A 239 9.40 -19.58 -9.29
CA GLY A 239 10.00 -18.74 -8.26
C GLY A 239 10.72 -19.52 -7.15
N GLY A 240 11.69 -18.87 -6.51
CA GLY A 240 12.46 -19.42 -5.39
C GLY A 240 11.90 -19.12 -4.00
N TRP A 241 10.79 -18.39 -3.92
CA TRP A 241 10.18 -17.97 -2.65
C TRP A 241 9.18 -19.00 -2.11
N ALA A 242 8.79 -18.82 -0.85
CA ALA A 242 7.75 -19.61 -0.23
C ALA A 242 6.44 -19.48 -0.99
N SER A 243 5.79 -20.60 -1.30
CA SER A 243 4.58 -20.61 -2.12
C SER A 243 3.78 -21.89 -1.93
N CYS A 244 2.50 -21.83 -2.23
CA CYS A 244 1.60 -22.99 -2.24
C CYS A 244 0.57 -22.81 -3.35
N SER A 245 0.47 -23.79 -4.24
CA SER A 245 -0.47 -23.72 -5.36
C SER A 245 -1.87 -24.15 -4.94
N TRP A 246 -2.88 -23.43 -5.45
CA TRP A 246 -4.29 -23.70 -5.21
C TRP A 246 -5.09 -23.62 -6.51
N SER A 247 -6.01 -24.51 -6.72
CA SER A 247 -7.00 -24.39 -7.79
C SER A 247 -8.23 -23.61 -7.34
N VAL A 248 -9.02 -23.11 -8.30
CA VAL A 248 -10.31 -22.47 -8.06
C VAL A 248 -11.18 -23.28 -7.08
N ASP A 249 -11.34 -24.57 -7.34
CA ASP A 249 -12.18 -25.44 -6.52
C ASP A 249 -11.63 -25.64 -5.10
N GLN A 250 -10.32 -25.76 -4.98
CA GLN A 250 -9.69 -25.91 -3.67
C GLN A 250 -9.86 -24.67 -2.82
N MET A 251 -9.62 -23.47 -3.39
CA MET A 251 -9.79 -22.21 -2.69
C MET A 251 -11.25 -22.02 -2.24
N ALA A 252 -12.20 -22.19 -3.16
CA ALA A 252 -13.61 -21.99 -2.87
C ALA A 252 -14.11 -22.94 -1.76
N LYS A 253 -13.82 -24.23 -1.88
CA LYS A 253 -14.19 -25.24 -0.88
C LYS A 253 -13.53 -24.99 0.47
N PHE A 254 -12.24 -24.67 0.48
CA PHE A 254 -11.54 -24.34 1.73
C PHE A 254 -12.20 -23.16 2.45
N VAL A 255 -12.56 -22.10 1.73
CA VAL A 255 -13.26 -20.94 2.31
C VAL A 255 -14.62 -21.34 2.87
N LEU A 256 -15.44 -22.02 2.06
CA LEU A 256 -16.83 -22.30 2.40
C LEU A 256 -16.98 -23.40 3.47
N GLU A 257 -16.15 -24.43 3.38
CA GLU A 257 -16.30 -25.63 4.20
C GLU A 257 -15.43 -25.61 5.47
N ASN A 258 -14.35 -24.80 5.51
CA ASN A 258 -13.39 -24.81 6.62
C ASN A 258 -13.13 -23.42 7.22
N LEU A 259 -12.69 -22.43 6.42
CA LEU A 259 -12.20 -21.16 6.96
C LEU A 259 -13.34 -20.30 7.53
N ARG A 260 -14.41 -20.04 6.78
CA ARG A 260 -15.56 -19.27 7.28
C ARG A 260 -16.22 -19.92 8.51
N PRO A 261 -16.46 -21.24 8.53
CA PRO A 261 -16.94 -21.90 9.73
C PRO A 261 -16.04 -21.70 10.95
N GLU A 262 -14.72 -21.78 10.81
CA GLU A 262 -13.80 -21.56 11.92
C GLU A 262 -13.74 -20.08 12.34
N MET A 263 -13.76 -19.13 11.40
CA MET A 263 -13.89 -17.68 11.67
C MET A 263 -15.14 -17.41 12.52
N ASN A 264 -16.30 -17.90 12.08
CA ASN A 264 -17.57 -17.73 12.80
C ASN A 264 -17.53 -18.34 14.21
N LYS A 265 -16.98 -19.54 14.34
CA LYS A 265 -16.84 -20.24 15.62
C LYS A 265 -16.00 -19.47 16.63
N ARG A 266 -14.98 -18.74 16.16
CA ARG A 266 -14.08 -17.94 17.01
C ARG A 266 -14.49 -16.49 17.19
N GLY A 267 -15.59 -16.06 16.57
CA GLY A 267 -16.11 -14.70 16.71
C GLY A 267 -15.53 -13.68 15.74
N HIS A 268 -14.85 -14.14 14.68
CA HIS A 268 -14.25 -13.30 13.63
C HIS A 268 -15.12 -13.20 12.36
N SER A 269 -16.44 -13.31 12.49
CA SER A 269 -17.39 -13.26 11.36
C SER A 269 -17.30 -11.96 10.55
N ASP A 270 -16.92 -10.86 11.18
CA ASP A 270 -16.86 -9.53 10.58
C ASP A 270 -15.50 -9.21 9.96
N MET A 271 -14.47 -10.02 10.24
CA MET A 271 -13.16 -9.88 9.62
C MET A 271 -13.27 -10.13 8.11
N LYS A 272 -12.65 -9.28 7.31
CA LYS A 272 -12.64 -9.43 5.85
C LYS A 272 -11.78 -10.62 5.41
N LEU A 273 -12.23 -11.32 4.38
CA LEU A 273 -11.47 -12.36 3.71
C LEU A 273 -11.01 -11.84 2.35
N VAL A 274 -9.70 -11.82 2.11
CA VAL A 274 -9.14 -11.47 0.80
C VAL A 274 -8.98 -12.73 -0.04
N TYR A 275 -9.64 -12.75 -1.19
CA TYR A 275 -9.71 -13.90 -2.10
C TYR A 275 -9.06 -13.59 -3.44
N GLY A 276 -8.25 -14.50 -3.95
CA GLY A 276 -7.53 -14.37 -5.22
C GLY A 276 -6.03 -14.24 -5.00
N GLU A 277 -5.51 -13.02 -4.93
CA GLU A 277 -4.07 -12.72 -4.79
C GLU A 277 -3.17 -13.42 -5.83
N ASN A 278 -3.70 -13.65 -7.04
CA ASN A 278 -2.93 -14.23 -8.13
C ASN A 278 -1.82 -13.27 -8.59
N ALA A 279 -0.66 -13.78 -8.97
CA ALA A 279 0.52 -12.98 -9.35
C ALA A 279 0.27 -12.04 -10.54
N TRP A 280 -0.61 -12.43 -11.45
CA TRP A 280 -0.97 -11.63 -12.63
C TRP A 280 -2.42 -11.21 -12.60
N TRP A 281 -2.70 -9.94 -12.87
CA TRP A 281 -4.05 -9.39 -12.89
C TRP A 281 -5.00 -10.16 -13.80
N SER A 282 -4.54 -10.55 -14.98
CA SER A 282 -5.33 -11.33 -15.94
C SER A 282 -5.69 -12.75 -15.45
N TRP A 283 -4.86 -13.33 -14.61
CA TRP A 283 -5.15 -14.63 -13.98
C TRP A 283 -6.09 -14.45 -12.80
N ALA A 284 -5.90 -13.40 -12.00
CA ALA A 284 -6.86 -13.02 -10.97
C ALA A 284 -8.25 -12.83 -11.55
N THR A 285 -8.37 -12.09 -12.67
CA THR A 285 -9.65 -11.90 -13.39
C THR A 285 -10.32 -13.24 -13.72
N LYS A 286 -9.58 -14.17 -14.33
CA LYS A 286 -10.11 -15.49 -14.68
C LYS A 286 -10.48 -16.32 -13.45
N HIS A 287 -9.62 -16.33 -12.46
CA HIS A 287 -9.75 -17.14 -11.27
C HIS A 287 -10.95 -16.68 -10.44
N ILE A 288 -11.05 -15.37 -10.18
CA ILE A 288 -12.12 -14.78 -9.37
C ILE A 288 -13.47 -14.92 -10.08
N ASN A 289 -13.55 -14.57 -11.38
CA ASN A 289 -14.79 -14.72 -12.14
C ASN A 289 -15.26 -16.17 -12.16
N SER A 290 -14.37 -17.13 -12.44
CA SER A 290 -14.71 -18.55 -12.40
C SER A 290 -15.15 -19.04 -11.02
N SER A 291 -14.51 -18.53 -9.95
CA SER A 291 -14.87 -18.89 -8.58
C SER A 291 -16.29 -18.40 -8.22
N LEU A 292 -16.59 -17.14 -8.49
CA LEU A 292 -17.86 -16.51 -8.15
C LEU A 292 -19.03 -17.02 -9.03
N GLU A 293 -18.75 -17.39 -10.29
CA GLU A 293 -19.73 -18.05 -11.15
C GLU A 293 -20.09 -19.45 -10.67
N LYS A 294 -19.08 -20.21 -10.29
CA LYS A 294 -19.26 -21.62 -9.87
C LYS A 294 -19.74 -21.76 -8.41
N TYR A 295 -19.33 -20.84 -7.55
CA TYR A 295 -19.60 -20.83 -6.11
C TYR A 295 -20.11 -19.44 -5.70
N PRO A 296 -21.34 -19.04 -6.10
CA PRO A 296 -21.86 -17.70 -5.81
C PRO A 296 -22.02 -17.42 -4.30
N GLU A 297 -22.08 -18.46 -3.46
CA GLU A 297 -22.08 -18.36 -2.00
C GLU A 297 -20.75 -17.84 -1.42
N LEU A 298 -19.69 -17.73 -2.22
CA LEU A 298 -18.48 -17.02 -1.83
C LEU A 298 -18.75 -15.54 -1.65
N ALA A 299 -19.64 -14.95 -2.47
CA ALA A 299 -19.94 -13.54 -2.44
C ALA A 299 -20.72 -13.18 -1.17
N ASP A 300 -20.04 -12.53 -0.23
CA ASP A 300 -20.67 -11.92 0.93
C ASP A 300 -20.02 -10.55 1.22
N PRO A 301 -20.63 -9.70 2.05
CA PRO A 301 -20.13 -8.35 2.31
C PRO A 301 -18.73 -8.29 2.94
N ASN A 302 -18.22 -9.41 3.45
CA ASN A 302 -16.89 -9.50 4.05
C ASN A 302 -15.85 -10.10 3.09
N LEU A 303 -16.23 -10.39 1.83
CA LEU A 303 -15.28 -10.80 0.80
C LEU A 303 -14.69 -9.59 0.09
N ILE A 304 -13.37 -9.49 0.06
CA ILE A 304 -12.60 -8.64 -0.82
C ILE A 304 -11.94 -9.54 -1.86
N VAL A 305 -12.05 -9.19 -3.13
CA VAL A 305 -11.35 -9.93 -4.18
C VAL A 305 -10.10 -9.20 -4.61
N ALA A 306 -9.00 -9.91 -4.84
CA ALA A 306 -7.71 -9.27 -5.05
C ALA A 306 -6.85 -9.95 -6.13
N GLY A 307 -6.00 -9.14 -6.76
CA GLY A 307 -4.97 -9.61 -7.67
C GLY A 307 -3.69 -8.79 -7.52
N HIS A 308 -2.56 -9.39 -7.91
CA HIS A 308 -1.28 -8.70 -8.03
C HIS A 308 -1.12 -8.11 -9.44
N GLY A 309 -0.16 -7.20 -9.57
CA GLY A 309 0.02 -6.43 -10.80
C GLY A 309 1.20 -6.84 -11.66
N TYR A 310 1.89 -7.94 -11.37
CA TYR A 310 3.07 -8.35 -12.11
C TYR A 310 2.76 -8.70 -13.58
N SER A 311 3.66 -8.35 -14.47
CA SER A 311 3.51 -8.56 -15.93
C SER A 311 2.18 -8.01 -16.53
N THR A 312 1.58 -7.00 -15.89
CA THR A 312 0.34 -6.36 -16.32
C THR A 312 0.68 -5.07 -17.08
N THR A 313 -0.06 -4.78 -18.14
CA THR A 313 0.02 -3.49 -18.85
C THR A 313 -1.14 -2.61 -18.45
N ASP A 314 -0.96 -1.29 -18.41
CA ASP A 314 -2.01 -0.34 -18.04
C ASP A 314 -3.30 -0.54 -18.86
N ALA A 315 -3.17 -0.82 -20.15
CA ALA A 315 -4.30 -1.06 -21.05
C ALA A 315 -5.07 -2.38 -20.78
N SER A 316 -4.47 -3.32 -20.03
CA SER A 316 -5.10 -4.60 -19.69
C SER A 316 -5.76 -4.61 -18.31
N ILE A 317 -5.67 -3.51 -17.57
CA ILE A 317 -6.30 -3.37 -16.27
C ILE A 317 -7.79 -3.09 -16.47
N ALA A 318 -8.60 -3.99 -15.96
CA ALA A 318 -10.06 -3.91 -15.94
C ALA A 318 -10.58 -4.48 -14.62
N PRO A 319 -11.79 -4.12 -14.20
CA PRO A 319 -12.37 -4.70 -13.00
C PRO A 319 -12.69 -6.19 -13.18
N PHE A 320 -12.95 -6.87 -12.09
CA PHE A 320 -13.41 -8.26 -12.13
C PHE A 320 -14.94 -8.26 -12.28
N GLU A 321 -15.44 -8.69 -13.43
CA GLU A 321 -16.85 -8.61 -13.81
C GLU A 321 -17.81 -9.18 -12.73
N GLN A 322 -17.47 -10.36 -12.19
CA GLN A 322 -18.29 -10.97 -11.15
C GLN A 322 -18.20 -10.22 -9.81
N ALA A 323 -17.09 -9.58 -9.51
CA ALA A 323 -16.97 -8.74 -8.33
C ALA A 323 -17.90 -7.52 -8.42
N GLU A 324 -17.92 -6.84 -9.56
CA GLU A 324 -18.84 -5.71 -9.79
C GLU A 324 -20.29 -6.15 -9.71
N LYS A 325 -20.64 -7.27 -10.31
CA LYS A 325 -21.98 -7.83 -10.25
C LYS A 325 -22.48 -8.14 -8.82
N HIS A 326 -21.57 -8.47 -7.93
CA HIS A 326 -21.86 -8.76 -6.52
C HIS A 326 -21.54 -7.58 -5.59
N ASN A 327 -21.17 -6.42 -6.11
CA ASN A 327 -20.76 -5.22 -5.35
C ASN A 327 -19.63 -5.51 -4.35
N LEU A 328 -18.65 -6.35 -4.72
CA LEU A 328 -17.49 -6.67 -3.91
C LEU A 328 -16.39 -5.64 -4.13
N HIS A 329 -15.63 -5.36 -3.06
CA HIS A 329 -14.44 -4.53 -3.16
C HIS A 329 -13.33 -5.28 -3.90
N ILE A 330 -12.64 -4.57 -4.79
CA ILE A 330 -11.51 -5.06 -5.56
C ILE A 330 -10.23 -4.44 -5.00
N TRP A 331 -9.27 -5.26 -4.60
CA TRP A 331 -7.96 -4.78 -4.16
C TRP A 331 -6.85 -5.19 -5.12
N GLN A 332 -5.91 -4.30 -5.31
CA GLN A 332 -4.59 -4.61 -5.84
C GLN A 332 -3.64 -4.76 -4.65
N THR A 333 -3.26 -5.99 -4.32
CA THR A 333 -2.59 -6.30 -3.06
C THR A 333 -1.08 -6.41 -3.16
N GLU A 334 -0.52 -6.43 -4.38
CA GLU A 334 0.92 -6.44 -4.58
C GLU A 334 1.33 -6.02 -5.99
N ILE A 335 2.21 -5.03 -6.10
CA ILE A 335 2.89 -4.63 -7.34
C ILE A 335 4.18 -3.89 -7.03
N SER A 336 5.19 -4.08 -7.86
CA SER A 336 6.44 -3.32 -7.83
C SER A 336 7.20 -3.40 -9.16
N ASP A 337 8.33 -2.69 -9.23
CA ASP A 337 9.32 -2.88 -10.30
C ASP A 337 10.29 -4.01 -9.90
N ASP A 338 9.90 -5.24 -10.23
CA ASP A 338 10.61 -6.47 -9.87
C ASP A 338 11.83 -6.78 -10.78
N LYS A 339 12.08 -5.94 -11.80
CA LYS A 339 13.10 -6.22 -12.83
C LYS A 339 14.36 -5.41 -12.64
N ASP A 340 14.23 -4.09 -12.73
CA ASP A 340 15.37 -3.18 -12.77
C ASP A 340 15.23 -2.13 -11.67
N ARG A 341 16.33 -1.82 -11.00
CA ARG A 341 16.35 -0.68 -10.09
C ARG A 341 16.36 0.62 -10.89
N LYS A 342 15.18 1.20 -11.03
CA LYS A 342 14.98 2.51 -11.65
C LYS A 342 14.45 3.49 -10.60
N GLU A 343 15.26 4.47 -10.26
CA GLU A 343 14.92 5.51 -9.29
C GLU A 343 14.99 6.88 -9.97
N THR A 344 14.28 7.01 -11.08
CA THR A 344 14.25 8.23 -11.90
C THR A 344 12.84 8.80 -11.94
N TRP A 345 12.74 10.09 -12.29
CA TRP A 345 11.45 10.73 -12.43
C TRP A 345 10.59 10.14 -13.58
N PRO A 346 11.15 9.79 -14.75
CA PRO A 346 10.42 9.05 -15.79
C PRO A 346 9.79 7.74 -15.29
N ASP A 347 10.50 6.99 -14.46
CA ASP A 347 9.95 5.81 -13.82
C ASP A 347 8.80 6.13 -12.86
N ALA A 348 8.93 7.18 -12.07
CA ALA A 348 7.87 7.64 -11.17
C ALA A 348 6.58 8.03 -11.92
N ILE A 349 6.69 8.67 -13.07
CA ILE A 349 5.54 9.00 -13.93
C ILE A 349 4.93 7.74 -14.57
N LYS A 350 5.76 6.78 -15.01
CA LYS A 350 5.27 5.46 -15.46
C LYS A 350 4.38 4.83 -14.39
N TRP A 351 4.85 4.80 -13.14
CA TRP A 351 4.09 4.23 -12.04
C TRP A 351 2.84 5.05 -11.67
N ALA A 352 2.88 6.38 -11.80
CA ALA A 352 1.69 7.22 -11.63
C ALA A 352 0.59 6.87 -12.64
N LYS A 353 0.94 6.55 -13.89
CA LYS A 353 -0.01 6.05 -14.90
C LYS A 353 -0.60 4.70 -14.49
N THR A 354 0.25 3.80 -14.00
CA THR A 354 -0.21 2.48 -13.52
C THR A 354 -1.16 2.62 -12.33
N PHE A 355 -0.87 3.49 -11.35
CA PHE A 355 -1.80 3.81 -10.25
C PHE A 355 -3.13 4.32 -10.79
N HIS A 356 -3.08 5.29 -11.71
CA HIS A 356 -4.29 5.80 -12.35
C HIS A 356 -5.12 4.68 -12.98
N SER A 357 -4.47 3.79 -13.73
CA SER A 357 -5.16 2.68 -14.42
C SER A 357 -5.84 1.73 -13.45
N TYR A 358 -5.22 1.38 -12.32
CA TYR A 358 -5.89 0.59 -11.29
C TYR A 358 -7.08 1.30 -10.67
N MET A 359 -6.92 2.58 -10.34
CA MET A 359 -7.98 3.35 -9.71
C MET A 359 -9.14 3.64 -10.66
N ALA A 360 -8.85 4.05 -11.90
CA ALA A 360 -9.87 4.50 -12.86
C ALA A 360 -10.43 3.37 -13.74
N ASN A 361 -9.59 2.43 -14.19
CA ASN A 361 -10.00 1.35 -15.09
C ASN A 361 -10.25 0.04 -14.34
N GLY A 362 -9.48 -0.24 -13.28
CA GLY A 362 -9.58 -1.47 -12.48
C GLY A 362 -10.65 -1.42 -11.39
N ASN A 363 -11.24 -0.28 -11.12
CA ASN A 363 -12.21 -0.06 -10.04
C ASN A 363 -11.66 -0.49 -8.66
N VAL A 364 -10.35 -0.30 -8.45
CA VAL A 364 -9.66 -0.76 -7.25
C VAL A 364 -10.00 0.12 -6.04
N SER A 365 -10.52 -0.50 -4.98
CA SER A 365 -10.84 0.15 -3.71
C SER A 365 -9.64 0.24 -2.76
N GLY A 366 -8.75 -0.74 -2.80
CA GLY A 366 -7.54 -0.79 -1.97
C GLY A 366 -6.30 -1.09 -2.79
N PHE A 367 -5.22 -0.34 -2.57
CA PHE A 367 -3.98 -0.50 -3.34
C PHE A 367 -2.78 -0.66 -2.41
N VAL A 368 -2.00 -1.74 -2.58
CA VAL A 368 -0.84 -2.08 -1.77
C VAL A 368 0.42 -2.19 -2.62
N TRP A 369 1.41 -1.38 -2.32
CA TRP A 369 2.71 -1.39 -2.97
C TRP A 369 3.66 -2.42 -2.33
N TRP A 370 4.46 -3.11 -3.13
CA TRP A 370 5.55 -3.98 -2.71
C TRP A 370 6.91 -3.36 -3.02
N ALA A 371 7.76 -2.92 -2.04
CA ALA A 371 7.61 -2.97 -0.60
C ALA A 371 7.66 -1.53 -0.03
N GLY A 372 7.26 -1.35 1.24
CA GLY A 372 7.31 -0.04 1.89
C GLY A 372 8.73 0.49 2.03
N ALA A 373 9.54 -0.17 2.84
CA ALA A 373 10.93 0.20 3.07
C ALA A 373 11.80 -1.04 3.29
N ARG A 374 12.88 -1.17 2.55
CA ARG A 374 13.91 -2.20 2.75
C ARG A 374 15.18 -1.83 2.01
N PRO A 375 16.33 -2.47 2.30
CA PRO A 375 17.47 -2.42 1.40
C PRO A 375 17.18 -3.26 0.14
N CYS A 376 17.47 -2.70 -1.02
CA CYS A 376 17.41 -3.42 -2.28
C CYS A 376 18.40 -2.81 -3.28
N SER A 377 19.34 -3.59 -3.76
CA SER A 377 20.38 -3.13 -4.67
C SER A 377 20.10 -3.46 -6.15
N THR A 378 19.16 -4.36 -6.42
CA THR A 378 18.98 -4.96 -7.75
C THR A 378 17.67 -4.60 -8.43
N THR A 379 16.60 -4.39 -7.67
CA THR A 379 15.24 -4.13 -8.19
C THR A 379 14.67 -2.82 -7.70
N GLY A 380 13.64 -2.30 -8.36
CA GLY A 380 12.96 -1.05 -8.02
C GLY A 380 11.76 -1.22 -7.08
N GLU A 381 11.79 -2.18 -6.16
CA GLU A 381 10.61 -2.55 -5.38
C GLU A 381 10.22 -1.55 -4.28
N ASN A 382 11.15 -0.76 -3.77
CA ASN A 382 10.94 0.04 -2.57
C ASN A 382 10.28 1.39 -2.86
N LEU A 383 9.50 1.89 -1.88
CA LEU A 383 9.13 3.30 -1.76
C LEU A 383 10.20 4.09 -1.02
N ILE A 384 10.79 3.45 -0.01
CA ILE A 384 11.90 3.98 0.79
C ILE A 384 13.06 2.99 0.71
N GLN A 385 14.22 3.48 0.30
CA GLN A 385 15.44 2.71 0.23
C GLN A 385 16.19 2.82 1.55
N LEU A 386 16.41 1.69 2.22
CA LEU A 386 17.29 1.59 3.38
C LEU A 386 18.72 1.24 2.95
N GLU A 387 19.69 1.59 3.77
CA GLU A 387 21.07 1.15 3.60
C GLU A 387 21.22 -0.36 3.83
N GLU A 388 22.14 -1.01 3.10
CA GLU A 388 22.42 -2.45 3.25
C GLU A 388 23.09 -2.80 4.59
N ALA A 389 23.84 -1.87 5.18
CA ALA A 389 24.48 -2.07 6.48
C ALA A 389 23.46 -2.31 7.61
N LEU A 390 23.87 -3.03 8.65
CA LEU A 390 23.12 -3.24 9.87
C LEU A 390 23.94 -2.78 11.09
N PRO A 391 23.40 -1.89 11.92
CA PRO A 391 22.15 -1.15 11.73
C PRO A 391 22.23 -0.19 10.53
N SER A 392 21.13 0.03 9.83
CA SER A 392 21.06 1.07 8.80
C SER A 392 21.11 2.45 9.47
N THR A 393 21.95 3.34 8.96
CA THR A 393 22.12 4.70 9.51
C THR A 393 21.45 5.75 8.64
N THR A 394 21.24 5.45 7.35
CA THR A 394 20.65 6.34 6.35
C THR A 394 19.55 5.67 5.56
N TYR A 395 18.65 6.47 5.02
CA TYR A 395 17.62 6.05 4.09
C TYR A 395 17.25 7.21 3.15
N TYR A 396 16.54 6.92 2.05
CA TYR A 396 15.97 7.95 1.19
C TYR A 396 14.67 7.50 0.53
N ARG A 397 13.84 8.48 0.16
CA ARG A 397 12.59 8.28 -0.55
C ARG A 397 12.88 8.25 -2.05
N VAL A 398 12.43 7.21 -2.74
CA VAL A 398 12.61 7.13 -4.20
C VAL A 398 11.59 8.02 -4.92
N PRO A 399 11.81 8.45 -6.17
CA PRO A 399 10.90 9.36 -6.87
C PRO A 399 9.43 8.88 -6.92
N ARG A 400 9.18 7.56 -7.04
CA ARG A 400 7.81 7.01 -7.05
C ARG A 400 7.07 7.17 -5.72
N TYR A 401 7.76 7.34 -4.61
CA TYR A 401 7.18 7.70 -3.33
C TYR A 401 6.33 8.97 -3.44
N TYR A 402 6.83 9.97 -4.15
CA TYR A 402 6.14 11.25 -4.29
C TYR A 402 4.96 11.21 -5.26
N THR A 403 5.01 10.39 -6.30
CA THR A 403 3.87 10.21 -7.21
C THR A 403 2.78 9.33 -6.58
N PHE A 404 3.15 8.33 -5.79
CA PHE A 404 2.20 7.56 -4.99
C PHE A 404 1.54 8.43 -3.92
N GLY A 405 2.30 9.30 -3.26
CA GLY A 405 1.77 10.25 -2.29
C GLY A 405 0.74 11.24 -2.85
N GLN A 406 0.70 11.46 -4.16
CA GLN A 406 -0.35 12.28 -4.80
C GLN A 406 -1.75 11.64 -4.70
N TYR A 407 -1.82 10.33 -4.52
CA TYR A 407 -3.05 9.60 -4.25
C TYR A 407 -3.26 9.43 -2.75
N THR A 408 -2.27 8.86 -2.07
CA THR A 408 -2.44 8.36 -0.71
C THR A 408 -2.66 9.44 0.34
N LYS A 409 -2.07 10.63 0.15
CA LYS A 409 -2.19 11.75 1.08
C LYS A 409 -3.52 12.49 0.97
N TYR A 410 -4.15 12.47 -0.18
CA TYR A 410 -5.24 13.40 -0.49
C TYR A 410 -6.56 12.70 -0.80
N ILE A 411 -6.55 11.40 -1.07
CA ILE A 411 -7.76 10.60 -1.23
C ILE A 411 -8.00 9.89 0.11
N GLU A 412 -8.95 10.40 0.85
CA GLU A 412 -9.29 9.83 2.16
C GLU A 412 -10.01 8.47 2.02
N PRO A 413 -9.86 7.55 2.98
CA PRO A 413 -10.73 6.38 3.06
C PRO A 413 -12.21 6.79 3.03
N ASP A 414 -13.04 5.94 2.46
CA ASP A 414 -14.47 6.14 2.20
C ASP A 414 -14.80 7.20 1.14
N ALA A 415 -13.80 7.84 0.50
CA ALA A 415 -14.04 8.66 -0.68
C ALA A 415 -14.60 7.79 -1.82
N VAL A 416 -15.55 8.32 -2.56
CA VAL A 416 -16.17 7.67 -3.71
C VAL A 416 -15.57 8.22 -4.99
N ARG A 417 -15.06 7.35 -5.88
CA ARG A 417 -14.65 7.78 -7.21
C ARG A 417 -15.88 8.17 -8.03
N VAL A 418 -15.79 9.30 -8.73
CA VAL A 418 -16.85 9.80 -9.59
C VAL A 418 -16.37 9.96 -11.03
N ASP A 419 -17.33 9.98 -11.96
CA ASP A 419 -17.02 10.22 -13.36
C ASP A 419 -16.43 11.59 -13.59
N VAL A 420 -15.49 11.63 -14.53
CA VAL A 420 -14.89 12.85 -15.04
C VAL A 420 -15.10 12.90 -16.54
N GLU A 421 -15.74 13.96 -17.03
CA GLU A 421 -15.77 14.29 -18.44
C GLU A 421 -14.78 15.43 -18.68
N ALA A 422 -13.91 15.25 -19.63
CA ALA A 422 -12.95 16.26 -19.97
C ALA A 422 -13.19 16.71 -21.40
N VAL A 423 -13.43 18.02 -21.56
CA VAL A 423 -13.72 18.67 -22.81
C VAL A 423 -12.59 19.64 -23.11
N SER A 424 -11.95 19.50 -24.27
CA SER A 424 -11.03 20.53 -24.76
C SER A 424 -11.75 21.53 -25.64
N SER A 425 -11.27 22.76 -25.69
CA SER A 425 -11.82 23.80 -26.57
C SER A 425 -11.65 23.50 -28.07
N GLU A 426 -10.75 22.56 -28.40
CA GLU A 426 -10.38 22.19 -29.77
C GLU A 426 -10.77 20.75 -30.14
N ALA A 427 -11.05 19.90 -29.15
CA ALA A 427 -11.44 18.51 -29.33
C ALA A 427 -12.29 18.03 -28.15
N ASP A 428 -13.27 17.15 -28.40
CA ASP A 428 -14.13 16.57 -27.36
C ASP A 428 -13.40 15.55 -26.42
N LYS A 429 -12.06 15.58 -26.40
CA LYS A 429 -11.23 14.66 -25.60
C LYS A 429 -10.07 15.39 -24.97
N LEU A 430 -9.65 14.93 -23.78
CA LEU A 430 -8.35 15.28 -23.23
C LEU A 430 -7.23 14.75 -24.14
N PRO A 431 -6.04 15.41 -24.09
CA PRO A 431 -4.83 14.79 -24.60
C PRO A 431 -4.60 13.42 -23.94
N GLU A 432 -4.16 12.43 -24.72
CA GLU A 432 -3.92 11.07 -24.21
C GLU A 432 -2.92 11.02 -23.05
N GLU A 433 -2.02 11.99 -22.98
CA GLU A 433 -1.01 12.10 -21.93
C GLU A 433 -1.52 12.72 -20.64
N LEU A 434 -2.73 13.31 -20.62
CA LEU A 434 -3.32 13.89 -19.42
C LEU A 434 -4.40 12.96 -18.85
N LEU A 435 -4.05 12.20 -17.81
CA LEU A 435 -4.95 11.30 -17.13
C LEU A 435 -5.60 12.00 -15.94
N VAL A 436 -6.90 11.81 -15.74
CA VAL A 436 -7.66 12.48 -14.69
C VAL A 436 -8.55 11.49 -13.96
N SER A 437 -8.55 11.54 -12.62
CA SER A 437 -9.51 10.83 -11.78
C SER A 437 -10.00 11.74 -10.66
N ALA A 438 -11.24 11.57 -10.23
CA ALA A 438 -11.87 12.42 -9.22
C ALA A 438 -12.58 11.60 -8.14
N TYR A 439 -12.55 12.14 -6.93
CA TYR A 439 -13.04 11.48 -5.72
C TYR A 439 -13.78 12.50 -4.86
N ILE A 440 -14.84 12.07 -4.19
CA ILE A 440 -15.63 12.90 -3.29
C ILE A 440 -15.82 12.16 -1.97
N LYS A 441 -15.59 12.86 -0.87
CA LYS A 441 -15.97 12.45 0.46
C LYS A 441 -16.67 13.62 1.16
N ASP A 442 -17.92 13.43 1.52
CA ASP A 442 -18.76 14.47 2.08
C ASP A 442 -18.79 15.72 1.17
N ASP A 443 -18.33 16.86 1.69
CA ASP A 443 -18.19 18.12 0.97
C ASP A 443 -16.80 18.34 0.34
N THR A 444 -15.89 17.37 0.48
CA THR A 444 -14.51 17.48 0.01
C THR A 444 -14.34 16.73 -1.31
N TYR A 445 -13.76 17.37 -2.28
CA TYR A 445 -13.36 16.73 -3.54
C TYR A 445 -11.83 16.64 -3.65
N THR A 446 -11.38 15.61 -4.34
CA THR A 446 -9.97 15.41 -4.71
C THR A 446 -9.90 15.01 -6.18
N ILE A 447 -9.05 15.70 -6.95
CA ILE A 447 -8.80 15.37 -8.36
C ILE A 447 -7.32 15.10 -8.53
N VAL A 448 -6.96 13.98 -9.13
CA VAL A 448 -5.57 13.65 -9.46
C VAL A 448 -5.38 13.75 -10.98
N LEU A 449 -4.40 14.55 -11.37
CA LEU A 449 -4.02 14.81 -12.76
C LEU A 449 -2.60 14.29 -12.99
N VAL A 450 -2.45 13.32 -13.87
CA VAL A 450 -1.14 12.81 -14.29
C VAL A 450 -0.84 13.33 -15.68
N ASN A 451 0.13 14.21 -15.81
CA ASN A 451 0.63 14.67 -17.10
C ASN A 451 1.88 13.85 -17.47
N ALA A 452 1.70 12.91 -18.38
CA ALA A 452 2.77 12.06 -18.89
C ALA A 452 3.52 12.67 -20.10
N SER A 453 3.11 13.83 -20.59
CA SER A 453 3.80 14.52 -21.68
C SER A 453 5.14 15.09 -21.22
N GLU A 454 6.20 14.72 -21.90
CA GLU A 454 7.54 15.30 -21.68
C GLU A 454 7.68 16.72 -22.24
N LYS A 455 6.74 17.15 -23.07
CA LYS A 455 6.84 18.38 -23.85
C LYS A 455 5.86 19.45 -23.41
N GLU A 456 4.63 19.07 -23.09
CA GLU A 456 3.50 19.98 -22.96
C GLU A 456 3.03 20.10 -21.51
N SER A 457 2.78 21.32 -21.08
CA SER A 457 2.06 21.64 -19.85
C SER A 457 0.63 21.98 -20.22
N PHE A 458 -0.33 21.57 -19.38
CA PHE A 458 -1.74 21.83 -19.60
C PHE A 458 -2.26 22.89 -18.64
N SER A 459 -3.18 23.73 -19.11
CA SER A 459 -3.99 24.59 -18.27
C SER A 459 -5.42 24.08 -18.31
N THR A 460 -5.98 23.76 -17.15
CA THR A 460 -7.30 23.17 -17.03
C THR A 460 -8.19 23.99 -16.11
N LEU A 461 -9.49 23.99 -16.38
CA LEU A 461 -10.53 24.43 -15.45
C LEU A 461 -11.21 23.22 -14.86
N VAL A 462 -11.69 23.34 -13.62
CA VAL A 462 -12.54 22.32 -13.00
C VAL A 462 -13.93 22.90 -12.83
N GLU A 463 -14.93 22.15 -13.28
CA GLU A 463 -16.34 22.51 -13.17
C GLU A 463 -17.15 21.35 -12.58
N ILE A 464 -18.12 21.69 -11.75
CA ILE A 464 -19.22 20.80 -11.37
C ILE A 464 -20.50 21.62 -11.59
N GLU A 465 -21.45 21.06 -12.34
CA GLU A 465 -22.68 21.76 -12.67
C GLU A 465 -23.45 22.13 -11.40
N GLY A 466 -23.77 23.42 -11.27
CA GLY A 466 -24.53 23.94 -10.14
C GLY A 466 -23.78 24.04 -8.81
N VAL A 467 -22.46 23.82 -8.79
CA VAL A 467 -21.66 23.81 -7.59
C VAL A 467 -20.56 24.88 -7.62
N GLU A 468 -20.41 25.58 -6.50
CA GLU A 468 -19.30 26.52 -6.28
C GLU A 468 -18.17 25.84 -5.51
N PHE A 469 -16.93 25.95 -6.03
CA PHE A 469 -15.74 25.48 -5.34
C PHE A 469 -15.21 26.49 -4.33
N GLN A 470 -14.81 26.00 -3.18
CA GLN A 470 -14.13 26.78 -2.15
C GLN A 470 -12.80 26.16 -1.76
N ASN A 471 -11.88 27.00 -1.28
CA ASN A 471 -10.59 26.57 -0.72
C ASN A 471 -9.77 25.65 -1.64
N MET A 472 -9.82 25.93 -2.96
CA MET A 472 -9.10 25.11 -3.95
C MET A 472 -7.60 25.24 -3.76
N ARG A 473 -6.92 24.10 -3.68
CA ARG A 473 -5.48 23.97 -3.58
C ARG A 473 -4.96 22.95 -4.57
N THR A 474 -3.74 23.15 -5.03
CA THR A 474 -2.99 22.16 -5.80
C THR A 474 -1.75 21.73 -5.05
N TYR A 475 -1.39 20.47 -5.24
CA TYR A 475 -0.16 19.85 -4.75
C TYR A 475 0.55 19.27 -5.95
N THR A 476 1.72 19.82 -6.28
CA THR A 476 2.44 19.45 -7.50
C THR A 476 3.69 18.65 -7.17
N SER A 477 3.87 17.51 -7.86
CA SER A 477 5.13 16.78 -7.88
C SER A 477 5.67 16.69 -9.30
N SER A 478 6.93 17.07 -9.46
CA SER A 478 7.71 16.94 -10.68
C SER A 478 9.16 16.56 -10.33
N GLU A 479 10.03 16.46 -11.31
CA GLU A 479 11.45 16.17 -11.06
C GLU A 479 12.08 17.12 -10.02
N ASN A 480 11.67 18.39 -10.04
CA ASN A 480 12.29 19.45 -9.23
C ASN A 480 11.49 19.85 -7.99
N VAL A 481 10.22 19.46 -7.88
CA VAL A 481 9.37 19.80 -6.74
C VAL A 481 8.60 18.59 -6.25
N LYS A 482 8.34 18.54 -4.95
CA LYS A 482 7.65 17.44 -4.28
C LYS A 482 6.51 18.00 -3.44
N TRP A 483 5.28 17.62 -3.79
CA TRP A 483 4.04 18.05 -3.11
C TRP A 483 3.92 19.56 -2.89
N GLN A 484 4.47 20.35 -3.83
CA GLN A 484 4.42 21.82 -3.73
C GLN A 484 2.98 22.31 -3.71
N GLN A 485 2.57 22.89 -2.61
CA GLN A 485 1.23 23.44 -2.43
C GLN A 485 1.09 24.83 -3.04
N LYS A 486 -0.06 25.09 -3.67
CA LYS A 486 -0.50 26.43 -4.07
C LYS A 486 -2.00 26.57 -3.82
N LYS A 487 -2.42 27.76 -3.32
CA LYS A 487 -3.82 28.19 -3.31
C LYS A 487 -4.20 28.62 -4.73
N ILE A 488 -5.39 28.26 -5.17
CA ILE A 488 -5.93 28.67 -6.46
C ILE A 488 -7.04 29.69 -6.25
N ASN A 489 -6.72 30.94 -6.53
CA ASN A 489 -7.67 32.04 -6.46
C ASN A 489 -8.54 32.08 -7.73
N PRO A 490 -9.81 32.56 -7.61
CA PRO A 490 -10.64 32.77 -8.79
C PRO A 490 -10.14 33.98 -9.61
N SER A 491 -10.39 33.96 -10.91
CA SER A 491 -10.29 35.12 -11.77
C SER A 491 -11.46 36.11 -11.51
N SER A 492 -11.48 37.24 -12.20
CA SER A 492 -12.60 38.20 -12.13
C SER A 492 -13.93 37.60 -12.63
N SER A 493 -13.86 36.60 -13.50
CA SER A 493 -15.02 35.81 -13.95
C SER A 493 -15.41 34.66 -13.01
N GLY A 494 -14.66 34.45 -11.91
CA GLY A 494 -14.86 33.36 -10.97
C GLY A 494 -14.17 32.04 -11.36
N LEU A 495 -13.51 31.99 -12.51
CA LEU A 495 -12.84 30.79 -13.00
C LEU A 495 -11.56 30.51 -12.22
N ARG A 496 -11.26 29.23 -12.00
CA ARG A 496 -10.06 28.76 -11.30
C ARG A 496 -9.24 27.86 -12.22
N ALA A 497 -8.17 28.42 -12.78
CA ALA A 497 -7.27 27.68 -13.65
C ALA A 497 -6.23 26.90 -12.87
N ILE A 498 -6.00 25.66 -13.28
CA ILE A 498 -5.02 24.76 -12.74
C ILE A 498 -3.95 24.52 -13.79
N THR A 499 -2.72 24.82 -13.48
CA THR A 499 -1.58 24.47 -14.35
C THR A 499 -1.08 23.09 -13.97
N VAL A 500 -1.05 22.17 -14.95
CA VAL A 500 -0.45 20.84 -14.84
C VAL A 500 0.85 20.84 -15.62
N PRO A 501 2.00 21.03 -14.96
CA PRO A 501 3.28 21.08 -15.65
C PRO A 501 3.54 19.80 -16.45
N LYS A 502 4.35 19.90 -17.48
CA LYS A 502 4.82 18.72 -18.21
C LYS A 502 5.48 17.73 -17.24
N TYR A 503 5.27 16.46 -17.47
CA TYR A 503 5.90 15.35 -16.75
C TYR A 503 5.74 15.48 -15.24
N SER A 504 4.48 15.65 -14.79
CA SER A 504 4.15 15.90 -13.38
C SER A 504 2.87 15.18 -12.95
N VAL A 505 2.68 15.10 -11.65
CA VAL A 505 1.40 14.74 -11.03
C VAL A 505 0.94 15.91 -10.18
N VAL A 506 -0.32 16.30 -10.36
CA VAL A 506 -0.95 17.38 -9.60
C VAL A 506 -2.22 16.85 -8.95
N THR A 507 -2.29 16.98 -7.64
CA THR A 507 -3.54 16.73 -6.91
C THR A 507 -4.20 18.06 -6.59
N VAL A 508 -5.50 18.14 -6.83
CA VAL A 508 -6.36 19.28 -6.51
C VAL A 508 -7.30 18.88 -5.39
N THR A 509 -7.40 19.68 -4.36
CA THR A 509 -8.38 19.48 -3.29
C THR A 509 -9.17 20.75 -3.04
N GLY A 510 -10.38 20.62 -2.51
CA GLY A 510 -11.19 21.74 -2.08
C GLY A 510 -12.53 21.29 -1.54
N LYS A 511 -13.36 22.28 -1.22
CA LYS A 511 -14.72 22.10 -0.70
C LYS A 511 -15.76 22.41 -1.76
N ILE A 512 -16.87 21.71 -1.71
CA ILE A 512 -18.07 21.94 -2.49
C ILE A 512 -19.05 22.72 -1.62
N LYS A 513 -19.49 23.89 -2.09
CA LYS A 513 -20.50 24.69 -1.38
C LYS A 513 -21.90 24.38 -1.94
N GLY A 514 -22.82 24.05 -1.05
CA GLY A 514 -24.23 23.85 -1.40
C GLY A 514 -24.68 22.41 -1.58
N HIS A 515 -23.82 21.42 -1.31
CA HIS A 515 -24.22 20.02 -1.18
C HIS A 515 -24.45 19.76 0.32
N GLU A 516 -25.65 19.97 0.81
CA GLU A 516 -26.06 19.32 2.06
C GLU A 516 -26.25 17.84 1.70
N ALA A 517 -25.50 16.97 2.38
CA ALA A 517 -25.69 15.53 2.26
C ALA A 517 -27.13 15.20 2.66
N GLU A 518 -27.93 14.68 1.73
CA GLU A 518 -29.24 14.11 2.01
C GLU A 518 -29.11 12.78 2.77
#